data_b5ca6eb6639b7ce78d1ae3f7cf9d65e0
#
_entry.id   b5ca6eb6639b7ce78d1ae3f7cf9d65e0
#
_cell.length_a   1.000
_cell.length_b   1.000
_cell.length_c   1.000
_cell.angle_alpha   90.00
_cell.angle_beta   90.00
_cell.angle_gamma   90.00
#
_symmetry.space_group_name_H-M   'P 1'
#
loop_
_entity.id
_entity.type
_entity.pdbx_description
1 polymer ?
#
loop_
_entity_poly.entity_id
_entity_poly.type
_entity_poly.pdbx_seq_one_letter_code
_entity_poly.pdbx_strand_id
1 'polypeptide(L)'
;VARLLAAILHAQGIRAGVYHAGCEPLAARIRVDGKPVDEALLCRAADALAAHEELPLQAAELVAAAYCFGEAGCTLAVVELPDAGLAAVLPKMPVCAVTAVGPDGVSRSVERMAALAGGVMRKESICVTAPEQPKAVLSELVVAAGKCDCELVVPDPEDITFLEAEQFASRVDYGGYTVPLAFLGRHAAGNA
;
A
#
# COMPACT_ATOMS: atom_id res chain seq x y z
N VAL A 1 5.43 0.22 4.38
CA VAL A 1 4.47 -0.89 4.25
C VAL A 1 4.74 -1.70 2.99
N ALA A 2 4.57 -1.15 1.77
CA ALA A 2 4.63 -1.90 0.51
C ALA A 2 5.91 -2.72 0.32
N ARG A 3 7.08 -2.14 0.60
CA ARG A 3 8.38 -2.84 0.49
C ARG A 3 8.53 -3.98 1.51
N LEU A 4 8.02 -3.81 2.71
CA LEU A 4 8.07 -4.84 3.75
C LEU A 4 7.16 -6.00 3.38
N LEU A 5 5.91 -5.71 2.98
CA LEU A 5 4.99 -6.72 2.50
C LEU A 5 5.55 -7.51 1.31
N ALA A 6 6.19 -6.82 0.36
CA ALA A 6 6.85 -7.48 -0.76
C ALA A 6 8.00 -8.41 -0.31
N ALA A 7 8.78 -8.01 0.70
CA ALA A 7 9.84 -8.86 1.24
C ALA A 7 9.28 -10.11 1.92
N ILE A 8 8.17 -9.98 2.65
CA ILE A 8 7.45 -11.10 3.27
C ILE A 8 6.92 -12.07 2.20
N LEU A 9 6.27 -11.55 1.16
CA LEU A 9 5.75 -12.35 0.05
C LEU A 9 6.88 -13.10 -0.68
N HIS A 10 7.99 -12.42 -0.93
CA HIS A 10 9.17 -13.03 -1.54
C HIS A 10 9.75 -14.16 -0.67
N ALA A 11 9.84 -13.95 0.65
CA ALA A 11 10.28 -14.98 1.60
C ALA A 11 9.37 -16.21 1.62
N GLN A 12 8.08 -16.05 1.27
CA GLN A 12 7.11 -17.13 1.11
C GLN A 12 7.15 -17.77 -0.30
N GLY A 13 8.09 -17.38 -1.15
CA GLY A 13 8.20 -17.88 -2.53
C GLY A 13 7.14 -17.33 -3.49
N ILE A 14 6.42 -16.27 -3.09
CA ILE A 14 5.41 -15.62 -3.92
C ILE A 14 6.07 -14.56 -4.79
N ARG A 15 5.92 -14.69 -6.10
CA ARG A 15 6.40 -13.70 -7.05
C ARG A 15 5.46 -12.50 -7.08
N ALA A 16 5.90 -11.40 -6.46
CA ALA A 16 5.11 -10.20 -6.30
C ALA A 16 5.70 -9.01 -7.06
N GLY A 17 4.81 -8.27 -7.73
CA GLY A 17 5.10 -6.95 -8.24
C GLY A 17 4.84 -5.88 -7.17
N VAL A 18 5.63 -4.81 -7.17
CA VAL A 18 5.46 -3.66 -6.28
C VAL A 18 5.46 -2.37 -7.08
N TYR A 19 4.42 -1.58 -6.90
CA TYR A 19 4.41 -0.19 -7.33
C TYR A 19 4.34 0.73 -6.12
N HIS A 20 5.23 1.71 -6.06
CA HIS A 20 5.17 2.74 -5.03
C HIS A 20 5.08 4.14 -5.65
N ALA A 21 4.30 5.00 -5.01
CA ALA A 21 4.23 6.41 -5.37
C ALA A 21 5.54 7.11 -4.95
N GLY A 22 6.01 8.05 -5.77
CA GLY A 22 7.24 8.78 -5.48
C GLY A 22 7.65 9.68 -6.63
N CYS A 23 8.75 10.39 -6.44
CA CYS A 23 9.33 11.28 -7.45
C CYS A 23 10.47 10.65 -8.25
N GLU A 24 10.84 9.41 -7.94
CA GLU A 24 11.85 8.65 -8.69
C GLU A 24 11.34 8.32 -10.11
N PRO A 25 12.24 8.02 -11.05
CA PRO A 25 11.86 7.53 -12.38
C PRO A 25 10.89 6.33 -12.29
N LEU A 26 9.91 6.25 -13.17
CA LEU A 26 8.86 5.22 -13.13
C LEU A 26 9.42 3.80 -13.08
N ALA A 27 10.48 3.51 -13.85
CA ALA A 27 11.15 2.21 -13.83
C ALA A 27 11.67 1.83 -12.43
N ALA A 28 12.09 2.78 -11.61
CA ALA A 28 12.56 2.53 -10.24
C ALA A 28 11.41 2.29 -9.26
N ARG A 29 10.22 2.83 -9.58
CA ARG A 29 9.00 2.70 -8.76
C ARG A 29 8.22 1.41 -9.01
N ILE A 30 8.45 0.77 -10.16
CA ILE A 30 7.86 -0.53 -10.52
C ILE A 30 8.94 -1.59 -10.30
N ARG A 31 8.69 -2.54 -9.42
CA ARG A 31 9.68 -3.56 -9.03
C ARG A 31 9.07 -4.95 -9.08
N VAL A 32 9.87 -5.93 -9.48
CA VAL A 32 9.54 -7.35 -9.43
C VAL A 32 10.65 -8.07 -8.67
N ASP A 33 10.29 -8.88 -7.69
CA ASP A 33 11.25 -9.57 -6.81
C ASP A 33 12.32 -8.63 -6.24
N GLY A 34 11.89 -7.41 -5.84
CA GLY A 34 12.75 -6.39 -5.27
C GLY A 34 13.64 -5.63 -6.25
N LYS A 35 13.66 -5.97 -7.55
CA LYS A 35 14.46 -5.29 -8.59
C LYS A 35 13.59 -4.35 -9.43
N PRO A 36 14.10 -3.18 -9.83
CA PRO A 36 13.41 -2.34 -10.81
C PRO A 36 13.13 -3.12 -12.10
N VAL A 37 12.02 -2.78 -12.75
CA VAL A 37 11.71 -3.35 -14.06
C VAL A 37 12.69 -2.84 -15.12
N ASP A 38 12.90 -3.64 -16.16
CA ASP A 38 13.70 -3.30 -17.32
C ASP A 38 13.03 -2.15 -18.11
N GLU A 39 13.81 -1.20 -18.58
CA GLU A 39 13.33 -0.09 -19.43
C GLU A 39 12.64 -0.58 -20.70
N ALA A 40 13.13 -1.66 -21.31
CA ALA A 40 12.49 -2.25 -22.49
C ALA A 40 11.08 -2.79 -22.17
N LEU A 41 10.87 -3.35 -20.98
CA LEU A 41 9.55 -3.77 -20.52
C LEU A 41 8.64 -2.56 -20.30
N LEU A 42 9.16 -1.50 -19.70
CA LEU A 42 8.40 -0.27 -19.49
C LEU A 42 8.03 0.41 -20.83
N CYS A 43 8.92 0.41 -21.82
CA CYS A 43 8.61 0.90 -23.16
C CYS A 43 7.46 0.11 -23.80
N ARG A 44 7.47 -1.22 -23.71
CA ARG A 44 6.34 -2.03 -24.22
C ARG A 44 5.03 -1.70 -23.50
N ALA A 45 5.08 -1.45 -22.19
CA ALA A 45 3.90 -1.00 -21.45
C ALA A 45 3.39 0.36 -21.96
N ALA A 46 4.30 1.31 -22.23
CA ALA A 46 3.96 2.61 -22.78
C ALA A 46 3.36 2.50 -24.19
N ASP A 47 3.93 1.67 -25.05
CA ASP A 47 3.39 1.41 -26.40
C ASP A 47 2.00 0.81 -26.35
N ALA A 48 1.74 -0.13 -25.44
CA ALA A 48 0.43 -0.73 -25.22
C ALA A 48 -0.60 0.31 -24.75
N LEU A 49 -0.17 1.28 -23.93
CA LEU A 49 -1.02 2.37 -23.42
C LEU A 49 -1.24 3.49 -24.44
N ALA A 50 -0.38 3.67 -25.42
CA ALA A 50 -0.47 4.75 -26.41
C ALA A 50 -1.79 4.73 -27.24
N ALA A 51 -2.44 3.58 -27.31
CA ALA A 51 -3.77 3.43 -27.93
C ALA A 51 -4.93 3.96 -27.06
N HIS A 52 -4.69 4.33 -25.81
CA HIS A 52 -5.68 4.77 -24.83
C HIS A 52 -5.44 6.25 -24.46
N GLU A 53 -5.98 7.16 -25.24
CA GLU A 53 -5.61 8.58 -25.28
C GLU A 53 -5.98 9.45 -24.06
N GLU A 54 -6.69 8.97 -23.05
CA GLU A 54 -7.23 9.88 -22.02
C GLU A 54 -7.06 9.42 -20.57
N LEU A 55 -6.00 8.68 -20.26
CA LEU A 55 -5.74 8.32 -18.88
C LEU A 55 -4.98 9.45 -18.15
N PRO A 56 -5.44 9.87 -16.95
CA PRO A 56 -4.61 10.71 -16.08
C PRO A 56 -3.26 10.04 -15.82
N LEU A 57 -2.18 10.83 -15.74
CA LEU A 57 -0.81 10.32 -15.62
C LEU A 57 -0.67 9.22 -14.55
N GLN A 58 -1.20 9.44 -13.36
CA GLN A 58 -1.11 8.46 -12.26
C GLN A 58 -1.87 7.17 -12.57
N ALA A 59 -3.00 7.24 -13.27
CA ALA A 59 -3.73 6.06 -13.71
C ALA A 59 -2.93 5.30 -14.78
N ALA A 60 -2.33 6.01 -15.74
CA ALA A 60 -1.45 5.43 -16.76
C ALA A 60 -0.24 4.71 -16.13
N GLU A 61 0.39 5.30 -15.11
CA GLU A 61 1.48 4.68 -14.36
C GLU A 61 1.04 3.36 -13.69
N LEU A 62 -0.15 3.33 -13.08
CA LEU A 62 -0.69 2.11 -12.47
C LEU A 62 -0.98 1.02 -13.50
N VAL A 63 -1.54 1.38 -14.65
CA VAL A 63 -1.80 0.42 -15.73
C VAL A 63 -0.49 -0.09 -16.32
N ALA A 64 0.53 0.77 -16.49
CA ALA A 64 1.87 0.36 -16.91
C ALA A 64 2.50 -0.62 -15.90
N ALA A 65 2.34 -0.35 -14.60
CA ALA A 65 2.82 -1.25 -13.56
C ALA A 65 2.11 -2.62 -13.65
N ALA A 66 0.78 -2.63 -13.80
CA ALA A 66 0.01 -3.86 -13.94
C ALA A 66 0.43 -4.66 -15.19
N TYR A 67 0.67 -3.99 -16.32
CA TYR A 67 1.22 -4.60 -17.53
C TYR A 67 2.57 -5.26 -17.25
N CYS A 68 3.49 -4.53 -16.62
CA CYS A 68 4.82 -5.05 -16.28
C CYS A 68 4.74 -6.27 -15.35
N PHE A 69 3.82 -6.27 -14.39
CA PHE A 69 3.62 -7.39 -13.46
C PHE A 69 3.08 -8.63 -14.20
N GLY A 70 2.13 -8.42 -15.12
CA GLY A 70 1.59 -9.51 -15.95
C GLY A 70 2.68 -10.15 -16.82
N GLU A 71 3.44 -9.34 -17.56
CA GLU A 71 4.54 -9.81 -18.40
C GLU A 71 5.66 -10.52 -17.60
N ALA A 72 5.91 -10.05 -16.37
CA ALA A 72 6.88 -10.67 -15.47
C ALA A 72 6.34 -11.94 -14.79
N GLY A 73 5.09 -12.31 -14.98
CA GLY A 73 4.48 -13.49 -14.36
C GLY A 73 4.27 -13.35 -12.85
N CYS A 74 4.02 -12.13 -12.37
CA CYS A 74 3.67 -11.91 -10.97
C CYS A 74 2.28 -12.48 -10.67
N THR A 75 2.15 -13.21 -9.57
CA THR A 75 0.86 -13.77 -9.13
C THR A 75 0.13 -12.83 -8.17
N LEU A 76 0.84 -11.85 -7.63
CA LEU A 76 0.33 -10.86 -6.70
C LEU A 76 0.99 -9.50 -6.95
N ALA A 77 0.27 -8.42 -6.71
CA ALA A 77 0.80 -7.07 -6.76
C ALA A 77 0.53 -6.32 -5.46
N VAL A 78 1.54 -5.60 -4.99
CA VAL A 78 1.44 -4.64 -3.89
C VAL A 78 1.51 -3.25 -4.48
N VAL A 79 0.44 -2.49 -4.33
CA VAL A 79 0.29 -1.17 -4.98
C VAL A 79 0.09 -0.10 -3.91
N GLU A 80 0.99 0.87 -3.88
CA GLU A 80 0.83 2.07 -3.06
C GLU A 80 0.06 3.13 -3.85
N LEU A 81 -1.08 3.54 -3.33
CA LEU A 81 -1.94 4.53 -3.95
C LEU A 81 -1.75 5.90 -3.28
N PRO A 82 -1.29 6.91 -4.01
CA PRO A 82 -1.22 8.28 -3.48
C PRO A 82 -2.60 8.92 -3.30
N ASP A 83 -3.60 8.41 -4.01
CA ASP A 83 -5.00 8.81 -3.93
C ASP A 83 -5.90 7.58 -4.03
N ALA A 84 -6.83 7.43 -3.09
CA ALA A 84 -7.75 6.29 -3.05
C ALA A 84 -8.67 6.21 -4.29
N GLY A 85 -8.92 7.32 -4.96
CA GLY A 85 -9.69 7.34 -6.22
C GLY A 85 -9.04 6.53 -7.33
N LEU A 86 -7.70 6.40 -7.31
CA LEU A 86 -6.96 5.57 -8.26
C LEU A 86 -7.24 4.07 -8.09
N ALA A 87 -7.80 3.65 -6.96
CA ALA A 87 -8.25 2.28 -6.80
C ALA A 87 -9.28 1.84 -7.87
N ALA A 88 -9.99 2.80 -8.47
CA ALA A 88 -10.98 2.52 -9.53
C ALA A 88 -10.36 1.89 -10.80
N VAL A 89 -9.08 2.13 -11.07
CA VAL A 89 -8.40 1.53 -12.23
C VAL A 89 -7.90 0.10 -11.96
N LEU A 90 -7.94 -0.36 -10.70
CA LEU A 90 -7.51 -1.70 -10.33
C LEU A 90 -8.68 -2.68 -10.45
N PRO A 91 -8.49 -3.82 -11.12
CA PRO A 91 -9.59 -4.73 -11.43
C PRO A 91 -10.11 -5.46 -10.18
N LYS A 92 -9.25 -5.79 -9.22
CA LYS A 92 -9.57 -6.56 -8.03
C LYS A 92 -8.60 -6.24 -6.90
N MET A 93 -9.12 -5.97 -5.71
CA MET A 93 -8.33 -5.72 -4.51
C MET A 93 -8.91 -6.54 -3.36
N PRO A 94 -8.47 -7.79 -3.18
CA PRO A 94 -8.97 -8.63 -2.10
C PRO A 94 -8.56 -8.10 -0.72
N VAL A 95 -7.43 -7.42 -0.65
CA VAL A 95 -6.92 -6.80 0.58
C VAL A 95 -6.50 -5.37 0.29
N CYS A 96 -6.88 -4.44 1.14
CA CYS A 96 -6.37 -3.07 1.15
C CYS A 96 -5.89 -2.69 2.55
N ALA A 97 -5.02 -1.69 2.62
CA ALA A 97 -4.51 -1.18 3.90
C ALA A 97 -4.63 0.35 3.94
N VAL A 98 -5.09 0.86 5.08
CA VAL A 98 -5.11 2.29 5.37
C VAL A 98 -4.11 2.55 6.49
N THR A 99 -2.98 3.15 6.15
CA THR A 99 -1.97 3.56 7.14
C THR A 99 -2.48 4.70 8.02
N ALA A 100 -1.72 5.11 9.02
CA ALA A 100 -2.15 6.17 9.93
C ALA A 100 -2.59 7.43 9.17
N VAL A 101 -3.81 7.89 9.44
CA VAL A 101 -4.41 9.08 8.83
C VAL A 101 -4.24 10.26 9.77
N GLY A 102 -3.60 11.31 9.28
CA GLY A 102 -3.39 12.56 10.00
C GLY A 102 -3.75 13.79 9.17
N PRO A 103 -3.63 15.00 9.73
CA PRO A 103 -3.82 16.23 8.98
C PRO A 103 -2.75 16.38 7.88
N ASP A 104 -3.18 16.72 6.68
CA ASP A 104 -2.29 16.85 5.50
C ASP A 104 -1.57 18.22 5.39
N GLY A 105 -1.76 19.11 6.36
CA GLY A 105 -1.20 20.46 6.34
C GLY A 105 -1.88 21.42 5.34
N VAL A 106 -2.86 20.96 4.57
CA VAL A 106 -3.55 21.73 3.51
C VAL A 106 -5.02 22.00 3.86
N SER A 107 -5.33 22.16 5.15
CA SER A 107 -6.66 22.53 5.67
C SER A 107 -7.81 21.54 5.42
N ARG A 108 -7.54 20.27 5.14
CA ARG A 108 -8.57 19.24 5.15
C ARG A 108 -8.75 18.71 6.57
N SER A 109 -10.00 18.52 7.00
CA SER A 109 -10.24 17.88 8.30
C SER A 109 -9.80 16.41 8.27
N VAL A 110 -9.45 15.88 9.43
CA VAL A 110 -9.02 14.47 9.57
C VAL A 110 -10.11 13.52 9.11
N GLU A 111 -11.39 13.86 9.37
CA GLU A 111 -12.56 13.10 8.92
C GLU A 111 -12.65 13.03 7.39
N ARG A 112 -12.38 14.15 6.72
CA ARG A 112 -12.37 14.18 5.25
C ARG A 112 -11.23 13.35 4.68
N MET A 113 -10.05 13.39 5.31
CA MET A 113 -8.93 12.53 4.92
C MET A 113 -9.26 11.05 5.12
N ALA A 114 -9.91 10.72 6.24
CA ALA A 114 -10.36 9.36 6.52
C ALA A 114 -11.42 8.87 5.51
N ALA A 115 -12.39 9.71 5.17
CA ALA A 115 -13.40 9.39 4.16
C ALA A 115 -12.77 9.16 2.77
N LEU A 116 -11.77 9.96 2.39
CA LEU A 116 -11.01 9.76 1.15
C LEU A 116 -10.23 8.43 1.20
N ALA A 117 -9.52 8.15 2.30
CA ALA A 117 -8.78 6.91 2.46
C ALA A 117 -9.69 5.68 2.42
N GLY A 118 -10.89 5.76 3.01
CA GLY A 118 -11.92 4.71 2.93
C GLY A 118 -12.39 4.39 1.51
N GLY A 119 -12.18 5.32 0.56
CA GLY A 119 -12.48 5.10 -0.85
C GLY A 119 -11.71 3.97 -1.53
N VAL A 120 -10.68 3.43 -0.87
CA VAL A 120 -9.95 2.24 -1.35
C VAL A 120 -10.73 0.94 -1.13
N MET A 121 -11.66 0.91 -0.17
CA MET A 121 -12.42 -0.28 0.19
C MET A 121 -13.32 -0.75 -0.94
N ARG A 122 -13.45 -2.05 -1.10
CA ARG A 122 -14.28 -2.72 -2.13
C ARG A 122 -15.14 -3.78 -1.48
N LYS A 123 -16.22 -4.12 -2.16
CA LYS A 123 -17.09 -5.21 -1.74
C LYS A 123 -16.30 -6.52 -1.62
N GLU A 124 -16.55 -7.24 -0.54
CA GLU A 124 -15.90 -8.53 -0.25
C GLU A 124 -14.37 -8.45 -0.10
N SER A 125 -13.83 -7.25 0.15
CA SER A 125 -12.42 -7.07 0.48
C SER A 125 -12.20 -7.02 1.99
N ILE A 126 -10.95 -7.22 2.40
CA ILE A 126 -10.49 -7.01 3.77
C ILE A 126 -9.68 -5.71 3.77
N CYS A 127 -10.04 -4.77 4.64
CA CYS A 127 -9.28 -3.55 4.88
C CYS A 127 -8.59 -3.61 6.22
N VAL A 128 -7.27 -3.57 6.23
CA VAL A 128 -6.49 -3.46 7.47
C VAL A 128 -6.15 -2.00 7.70
N THR A 129 -6.41 -1.47 8.89
CA THR A 129 -6.01 -0.10 9.25
C THR A 129 -4.85 -0.09 10.24
N ALA A 130 -4.18 1.06 10.39
CA ALA A 130 -3.18 1.22 11.43
C ALA A 130 -3.79 1.02 12.83
N PRO A 131 -3.05 0.42 13.79
CA PRO A 131 -3.57 0.09 15.12
C PRO A 131 -3.95 1.33 15.95
N GLU A 132 -3.23 2.44 15.78
CA GLU A 132 -3.43 3.68 16.56
C GLU A 132 -4.11 4.78 15.74
N GLN A 133 -5.23 4.47 15.07
CA GLN A 133 -6.00 5.49 14.37
C GLN A 133 -6.75 6.39 15.37
N PRO A 134 -6.83 7.72 15.12
CA PRO A 134 -7.73 8.58 15.86
C PRO A 134 -9.19 8.11 15.81
N LYS A 135 -9.95 8.28 16.87
CA LYS A 135 -11.36 7.83 16.94
C LYS A 135 -12.23 8.37 15.79
N ALA A 136 -12.01 9.64 15.40
CA ALA A 136 -12.72 10.23 14.26
C ALA A 136 -12.41 9.51 12.95
N VAL A 137 -11.15 9.09 12.74
CA VAL A 137 -10.73 8.31 11.57
C VAL A 137 -11.40 6.94 11.58
N LEU A 138 -11.33 6.22 12.70
CA LEU A 138 -11.96 4.90 12.83
C LEU A 138 -13.46 4.97 12.54
N SER A 139 -14.16 5.99 13.04
CA SER A 139 -15.59 6.16 12.78
C SER A 139 -15.88 6.28 11.27
N GLU A 140 -15.10 7.08 10.54
CA GLU A 140 -15.26 7.23 9.09
C GLU A 140 -14.92 5.94 8.32
N LEU A 141 -13.86 5.23 8.74
CA LEU A 141 -13.49 3.95 8.11
C LEU A 141 -14.54 2.87 8.34
N VAL A 142 -15.14 2.79 9.53
CA VAL A 142 -16.27 1.88 9.83
C VAL A 142 -17.47 2.20 8.92
N VAL A 143 -17.81 3.49 8.77
CA VAL A 143 -18.89 3.91 7.86
C VAL A 143 -18.58 3.53 6.41
N ALA A 144 -17.34 3.74 5.97
CA ALA A 144 -16.91 3.38 4.62
C ALA A 144 -16.99 1.86 4.38
N ALA A 145 -16.50 1.06 5.32
CA ALA A 145 -16.54 -0.40 5.27
C ALA A 145 -17.97 -0.92 5.19
N GLY A 146 -18.86 -0.40 6.06
CA GLY A 146 -20.27 -0.79 6.04
C GLY A 146 -21.01 -0.44 4.75
N LYS A 147 -20.65 0.66 4.08
CA LYS A 147 -21.26 1.06 2.80
C LYS A 147 -20.92 0.11 1.64
N CYS A 148 -19.75 -0.50 1.65
CA CYS A 148 -19.30 -1.35 0.56
C CYS A 148 -19.22 -2.84 0.93
N ASP A 149 -19.68 -3.24 2.10
CA ASP A 149 -19.60 -4.63 2.59
C ASP A 149 -18.15 -5.15 2.60
N CYS A 150 -17.26 -4.34 3.18
CA CYS A 150 -15.83 -4.62 3.36
C CYS A 150 -15.59 -5.00 4.82
N GLU A 151 -14.83 -6.06 5.07
CA GLU A 151 -14.35 -6.39 6.42
C GLU A 151 -13.29 -5.40 6.87
N LEU A 152 -13.49 -4.72 8.00
CA LEU A 152 -12.49 -3.81 8.58
C LEU A 152 -11.77 -4.50 9.73
N VAL A 153 -10.47 -4.70 9.58
CA VAL A 153 -9.58 -5.24 10.60
C VAL A 153 -8.79 -4.10 11.25
N VAL A 154 -8.94 -3.97 12.54
CA VAL A 154 -8.18 -3.03 13.38
C VAL A 154 -7.24 -3.85 14.26
N PRO A 155 -5.92 -3.87 14.01
CA PRO A 155 -4.97 -4.59 14.85
C PRO A 155 -4.98 -4.03 16.28
N ASP A 156 -4.80 -4.90 17.26
CA ASP A 156 -4.67 -4.46 18.65
C ASP A 156 -3.29 -3.78 18.84
N PRO A 157 -3.23 -2.52 19.27
CA PRO A 157 -1.98 -1.86 19.54
C PRO A 157 -1.16 -2.53 20.66
N GLU A 158 -1.78 -3.29 21.55
CA GLU A 158 -1.10 -4.04 22.62
C GLU A 158 -0.29 -5.22 22.07
N ASP A 159 -0.63 -5.75 20.89
CA ASP A 159 0.12 -6.79 20.22
C ASP A 159 1.45 -6.28 19.61
N ILE A 160 1.65 -4.94 19.59
CA ILE A 160 2.81 -4.31 18.95
C ILE A 160 3.62 -3.54 19.99
N THR A 161 4.72 -4.09 20.45
CA THR A 161 5.59 -3.42 21.43
C THR A 161 6.91 -3.01 20.79
N PHE A 162 7.16 -1.70 20.76
CA PHE A 162 8.46 -1.17 20.37
C PHE A 162 9.43 -1.37 21.53
N LEU A 163 10.45 -2.21 21.34
CA LEU A 163 11.42 -2.57 22.37
C LEU A 163 12.56 -1.54 22.44
N GLU A 164 13.29 -1.40 21.35
CA GLU A 164 14.47 -0.51 21.30
C GLU A 164 14.77 -0.05 19.88
N ALA A 165 15.49 1.08 19.77
CA ALA A 165 16.09 1.53 18.52
C ALA A 165 17.60 1.29 18.58
N GLU A 166 18.13 0.60 17.59
CA GLU A 166 19.55 0.46 17.31
C GLU A 166 20.01 1.52 16.32
N GLN A 167 21.29 1.59 15.99
CA GLN A 167 21.84 2.63 15.11
C GLN A 167 21.19 2.67 13.73
N PHE A 168 20.79 1.51 13.18
CA PHE A 168 20.18 1.39 11.83
C PHE A 168 18.97 0.45 11.78
N ALA A 169 18.43 0.06 12.93
CA ALA A 169 17.32 -0.88 13.03
C ALA A 169 16.46 -0.57 14.25
N SER A 170 15.28 -1.12 14.28
CA SER A 170 14.42 -1.16 15.46
C SER A 170 14.13 -2.61 15.81
N ARG A 171 13.93 -2.89 17.10
CA ARG A 171 13.42 -4.19 17.57
C ARG A 171 11.99 -4.01 18.05
N VAL A 172 11.14 -4.86 17.57
CA VAL A 172 9.70 -4.81 17.82
C VAL A 172 9.22 -6.19 18.23
N ASP A 173 8.36 -6.25 19.20
CA ASP A 173 7.61 -7.46 19.52
C ASP A 173 6.24 -7.41 18.86
N TYR A 174 5.88 -8.47 18.15
CA TYR A 174 4.55 -8.68 17.56
C TYR A 174 3.97 -9.95 18.19
N GLY A 175 3.08 -9.80 19.15
CA GLY A 175 2.39 -10.92 19.79
C GLY A 175 3.33 -11.96 20.39
N GLY A 176 4.46 -11.54 20.99
CA GLY A 176 5.47 -12.40 21.59
C GLY A 176 6.62 -12.81 20.65
N TYR A 177 6.63 -12.34 19.40
CA TYR A 177 7.71 -12.58 18.45
C TYR A 177 8.57 -11.33 18.27
N THR A 178 9.82 -11.38 18.75
CA THR A 178 10.77 -10.27 18.55
C THR A 178 11.32 -10.26 17.13
N VAL A 179 11.10 -9.18 16.40
CA VAL A 179 11.52 -9.02 15.02
C VAL A 179 12.46 -7.81 14.89
N PRO A 180 13.64 -7.95 14.26
CA PRO A 180 14.45 -6.80 13.85
C PRO A 180 13.86 -6.18 12.58
N LEU A 181 13.63 -4.87 12.61
CA LEU A 181 13.18 -4.10 11.45
C LEU A 181 14.34 -3.21 10.98
N ALA A 182 14.68 -3.28 9.69
CA ALA A 182 15.66 -2.37 9.07
C ALA A 182 15.09 -0.95 8.85
N PHE A 183 14.23 -0.49 9.74
CA PHE A 183 13.61 0.83 9.75
C PHE A 183 13.70 1.43 11.14
N LEU A 184 13.80 2.76 11.21
CA LEU A 184 13.88 3.47 12.47
C LEU A 184 12.54 4.08 12.87
N GLY A 185 12.25 4.02 14.16
CA GLY A 185 11.16 4.74 14.80
C GLY A 185 9.86 3.93 15.01
N ARG A 186 9.09 4.36 15.99
CA ARG A 186 7.84 3.71 16.40
C ARG A 186 6.80 3.63 15.30
N HIS A 187 6.72 4.68 14.45
CA HIS A 187 5.81 4.70 13.31
C HIS A 187 6.10 3.58 12.29
N ALA A 188 7.37 3.17 12.17
CA ALA A 188 7.73 2.05 11.30
C ALA A 188 7.23 0.72 11.87
N ALA A 189 7.25 0.56 13.20
CA ALA A 189 6.70 -0.62 13.87
C ALA A 189 5.18 -0.75 13.65
N GLY A 190 4.43 0.34 13.81
CA GLY A 190 2.99 0.33 13.57
C GLY A 190 2.58 0.14 12.10
N ASN A 191 3.51 0.33 11.16
CA ASN A 191 3.28 0.13 9.73
C ASN A 191 3.80 -1.23 9.21
N ALA A 192 4.48 -1.99 10.03
CA ALA A 192 5.04 -3.29 9.67
C ALA A 192 4.05 -4.41 9.85
#